data_b1c50fa0d3a324fe2cec2f65703162d6
#
_entry.id   b1c50fa0d3a324fe2cec2f65703162d6
#
_cell.length_a   1.000
_cell.length_b   1.000
_cell.length_c   1.000
_cell.angle_alpha   90.00
_cell.angle_beta   90.00
_cell.angle_gamma   90.00
#
_symmetry.space_group_name_H-M   'P 1'
#
loop_
_entity.id
_entity.type
_entity.pdbx_description
1 polymer ?
#
loop_
_entity_poly.entity_id
_entity_poly.type
_entity_poly.pdbx_seq_one_letter_code
_entity_poly.pdbx_strand_id
1 'polypeptide(L)'
;ELLIKRRGNSVMSHPLAGTAPKFHDTDSDQTSRQKLLDSTKDAYEHKVTIEWLLNELLPFCSYVDADPEPKIVSLEHVHHLGTEVAGQLSSPPCSILELVNALHPTPAVGGDPQTEALTIIKRVEGIDRRRYAGPVGWLAADGDGEFAVGIRSAEVKANTARLFAGVGL
;
A
#
# COMPACT_ATOMS: atom_id res chain seq x y z
N GLU A 1 4.61 1.23 -3.14
CA GLU A 1 3.16 1.29 -2.91
C GLU A 1 2.77 2.72 -2.58
N LEU A 2 1.89 3.30 -3.39
CA LEU A 2 1.36 4.65 -3.17
C LEU A 2 0.25 4.56 -2.10
N LEU A 3 0.54 5.10 -0.92
CA LEU A 3 -0.44 5.17 0.16
C LEU A 3 -1.56 6.16 -0.19
N ILE A 4 -1.17 7.41 -0.48
CA ILE A 4 -2.11 8.46 -0.88
C ILE A 4 -1.39 9.61 -1.58
N LYS A 5 -2.01 10.14 -2.61
CA LYS A 5 -1.64 11.37 -3.31
C LYS A 5 -2.83 12.32 -3.30
N ARG A 6 -2.57 13.59 -3.02
CA ARG A 6 -3.57 14.68 -3.14
C ARG A 6 -3.08 15.71 -4.14
N ARG A 7 -4.00 16.15 -5.00
CA ARG A 7 -3.85 17.29 -5.90
C ARG A 7 -5.15 18.11 -5.89
N GLY A 8 -5.10 19.29 -5.25
CA GLY A 8 -6.31 20.06 -5.00
C GLY A 8 -7.33 19.25 -4.20
N ASN A 9 -8.51 19.00 -4.78
CA ASN A 9 -9.54 18.18 -4.18
C ASN A 9 -9.53 16.71 -4.64
N SER A 10 -8.65 16.35 -5.58
CA SER A 10 -8.55 14.97 -6.06
C SER A 10 -7.57 14.18 -5.20
N VAL A 11 -7.93 12.94 -4.89
CA VAL A 11 -7.06 11.98 -4.20
C VAL A 11 -6.92 10.70 -5.01
N MET A 12 -5.77 10.06 -4.87
CA MET A 12 -5.46 8.79 -5.51
C MET A 12 -4.63 7.92 -4.59
N SER A 13 -4.93 6.64 -4.56
CA SER A 13 -4.13 5.60 -3.92
C SER A 13 -3.89 4.47 -4.91
N HIS A 14 -2.81 3.72 -4.74
CA HIS A 14 -2.51 2.56 -5.58
C HIS A 14 -1.92 1.45 -4.72
N PRO A 15 -2.78 0.75 -3.96
CA PRO A 15 -2.36 -0.39 -3.16
C PRO A 15 -1.90 -1.54 -4.06
N LEU A 16 -0.86 -2.22 -3.58
CA LEU A 16 -0.29 -3.41 -4.21
C LEU A 16 -0.37 -4.56 -3.21
N ALA A 17 -1.05 -5.63 -3.57
CA ALA A 17 -1.12 -6.84 -2.77
C ALA A 17 -0.99 -8.08 -3.67
N GLY A 18 -0.51 -9.19 -3.09
CA GLY A 18 -0.09 -10.33 -3.88
C GLY A 18 1.25 -10.10 -4.60
N THR A 19 2.09 -11.11 -4.65
CA THR A 19 3.44 -10.98 -5.24
C THR A 19 3.86 -12.26 -5.95
N ALA A 20 4.34 -12.12 -7.18
CA ALA A 20 4.95 -13.22 -7.93
C ALA A 20 6.32 -12.81 -8.48
N PRO A 21 7.27 -13.73 -8.62
CA PRO A 21 8.57 -13.41 -9.20
C PRO A 21 8.44 -13.05 -10.69
N LYS A 22 9.27 -12.12 -11.13
CA LYS A 22 9.45 -11.78 -12.54
C LYS A 22 10.63 -12.54 -13.10
N PHE A 23 10.47 -13.14 -14.27
CA PHE A 23 11.50 -13.91 -14.95
C PHE A 23 11.99 -13.20 -16.22
N HIS A 24 13.22 -13.50 -16.63
CA HIS A 24 13.77 -12.95 -17.86
C HIS A 24 13.24 -13.68 -19.10
N ASP A 25 12.94 -14.96 -18.96
CA ASP A 25 12.36 -15.75 -20.02
C ASP A 25 10.85 -15.54 -20.10
N THR A 26 10.34 -15.35 -21.31
CA THR A 26 8.95 -14.93 -21.57
C THR A 26 7.93 -15.97 -21.09
N ASP A 27 8.20 -17.26 -21.27
CA ASP A 27 7.25 -18.32 -20.96
C ASP A 27 7.08 -18.48 -19.43
N SER A 28 8.21 -18.47 -18.71
CA SER A 28 8.19 -18.50 -17.24
C SER A 28 7.56 -17.23 -16.65
N ASP A 29 7.82 -16.07 -17.25
CA ASP A 29 7.25 -14.80 -16.81
C ASP A 29 5.72 -14.78 -17.00
N GLN A 30 5.25 -15.20 -18.16
CA GLN A 30 3.81 -15.31 -18.42
C GLN A 30 3.12 -16.30 -17.49
N THR A 31 3.76 -17.45 -17.23
CA THR A 31 3.27 -18.44 -16.27
C THR A 31 3.18 -17.86 -14.85
N SER A 32 4.18 -17.09 -14.44
CA SER A 32 4.21 -16.44 -13.13
C SER A 32 3.07 -15.42 -12.97
N ARG A 33 2.87 -14.58 -13.99
CA ARG A 33 1.77 -13.60 -14.03
C ARG A 33 0.40 -14.26 -13.98
N GLN A 34 0.23 -15.35 -14.74
CA GLN A 34 -1.05 -16.08 -14.77
C GLN A 34 -1.33 -16.73 -13.41
N LYS A 35 -0.33 -17.35 -12.78
CA LYS A 35 -0.47 -17.91 -11.43
C LYS A 35 -0.89 -16.86 -10.39
N LEU A 36 -0.37 -15.62 -10.50
CA LEU A 36 -0.75 -14.54 -9.61
C LEU A 36 -2.22 -14.13 -9.83
N LEU A 37 -2.66 -14.03 -11.08
CA LEU A 37 -4.06 -13.73 -11.41
C LEU A 37 -5.03 -14.83 -10.97
N ASP A 38 -4.62 -16.09 -11.05
CA ASP A 38 -5.44 -17.25 -10.68
C ASP A 38 -5.40 -17.56 -9.17
N SER A 39 -4.54 -16.87 -8.42
CA SER A 39 -4.39 -17.09 -6.98
C SER A 39 -5.58 -16.55 -6.19
N THR A 40 -6.41 -17.45 -5.68
CA THR A 40 -7.55 -17.08 -4.83
C THR A 40 -7.11 -16.40 -3.52
N LYS A 41 -5.96 -16.80 -2.97
CA LYS A 41 -5.36 -16.18 -1.77
C LYS A 41 -5.00 -14.73 -2.06
N ASP A 42 -4.19 -14.47 -3.11
CA ASP A 42 -3.73 -13.13 -3.44
C ASP A 42 -4.90 -12.22 -3.85
N ALA A 43 -5.88 -12.75 -4.58
CA ALA A 43 -7.11 -12.02 -4.93
C ALA A 43 -7.91 -11.64 -3.67
N TYR A 44 -8.01 -12.53 -2.67
CA TYR A 44 -8.70 -12.24 -1.42
C TYR A 44 -7.97 -11.17 -0.59
N GLU A 45 -6.65 -11.29 -0.42
CA GLU A 45 -5.83 -10.29 0.29
C GLU A 45 -5.96 -8.91 -0.37
N HIS A 46 -5.90 -8.88 -1.71
CA HIS A 46 -6.06 -7.65 -2.47
C HIS A 46 -7.44 -7.05 -2.28
N LYS A 47 -8.50 -7.86 -2.37
CA LYS A 47 -9.88 -7.41 -2.15
C LYS A 47 -10.09 -6.80 -0.77
N VAL A 48 -9.62 -7.46 0.29
CA VAL A 48 -9.68 -6.94 1.67
C VAL A 48 -9.01 -5.56 1.77
N THR A 49 -7.84 -5.42 1.15
CA THR A 49 -7.10 -4.15 1.14
C THR A 49 -7.88 -3.04 0.44
N ILE A 50 -8.50 -3.33 -0.72
CA ILE A 50 -9.30 -2.34 -1.47
C ILE A 50 -10.57 -1.95 -0.71
N GLU A 51 -11.32 -2.92 -0.20
CA GLU A 51 -12.54 -2.66 0.57
C GLU A 51 -12.24 -1.82 1.82
N TRP A 52 -11.18 -2.15 2.54
CA TRP A 52 -10.72 -1.37 3.68
C TRP A 52 -10.37 0.07 3.27
N LEU A 53 -9.57 0.25 2.21
CA LEU A 53 -9.15 1.56 1.73
C LEU A 53 -10.33 2.44 1.32
N LEU A 54 -11.30 1.88 0.62
CA LEU A 54 -12.53 2.59 0.24
C LEU A 54 -13.31 3.04 1.47
N ASN A 55 -13.47 2.17 2.47
CA ASN A 55 -14.16 2.48 3.72
C ASN A 55 -13.47 3.59 4.50
N GLU A 56 -12.14 3.58 4.58
CA GLU A 56 -11.39 4.63 5.27
C GLU A 56 -11.39 5.97 4.52
N LEU A 57 -11.51 5.97 3.19
CA LEU A 57 -11.60 7.20 2.40
C LEU A 57 -13.01 7.81 2.34
N LEU A 58 -14.06 7.01 2.46
CA LEU A 58 -15.45 7.45 2.39
C LEU A 58 -15.79 8.66 3.29
N PRO A 59 -15.33 8.75 4.56
CA PRO A 59 -15.64 9.89 5.42
C PRO A 59 -15.06 11.23 4.93
N PHE A 60 -14.02 11.18 4.11
CA PHE A 60 -13.31 12.36 3.61
C PHE A 60 -13.71 12.76 2.19
N CYS A 61 -14.37 11.87 1.47
CA CYS A 61 -14.66 12.04 0.05
C CYS A 61 -16.17 12.23 -0.21
N SER A 62 -16.49 13.11 -1.15
CA SER A 62 -17.84 13.18 -1.74
C SER A 62 -18.06 12.05 -2.75
N TYR A 63 -16.97 11.51 -3.27
CA TYR A 63 -16.95 10.37 -4.19
C TYR A 63 -15.61 9.67 -4.06
N VAL A 64 -15.63 8.34 -4.03
CA VAL A 64 -14.44 7.49 -4.14
C VAL A 64 -14.82 6.20 -4.86
N ASP A 65 -13.95 5.75 -5.76
CA ASP A 65 -14.14 4.54 -6.56
C ASP A 65 -12.80 3.85 -6.80
N ALA A 66 -12.86 2.59 -7.18
CA ALA A 66 -11.72 1.75 -7.49
C ALA A 66 -11.91 1.09 -8.86
N ASP A 67 -10.80 0.84 -9.55
CA ASP A 67 -10.83 -0.03 -10.75
C ASP A 67 -11.54 -1.35 -10.39
N PRO A 68 -12.46 -1.85 -11.23
CA PRO A 68 -13.28 -3.04 -10.91
C PRO A 68 -12.46 -4.33 -10.82
N GLU A 69 -11.34 -4.39 -11.54
CA GLU A 69 -10.48 -5.56 -11.61
C GLU A 69 -9.02 -5.17 -11.34
N PRO A 70 -8.29 -5.94 -10.51
CA PRO A 70 -6.88 -5.70 -10.30
C PRO A 70 -6.08 -5.96 -11.58
N LYS A 71 -5.01 -5.19 -11.77
CA LYS A 71 -4.09 -5.32 -12.89
C LYS A 71 -2.73 -5.81 -12.42
N ILE A 72 -1.99 -6.49 -13.31
CA ILE A 72 -0.59 -6.82 -13.03
C ILE A 72 0.26 -5.55 -13.12
N VAL A 73 0.86 -5.19 -12.01
CA VAL A 73 1.89 -4.14 -11.91
C VAL A 73 3.26 -4.81 -11.90
N SER A 74 4.00 -4.66 -13.00
CA SER A 74 5.33 -5.24 -13.16
C SER A 74 6.40 -4.26 -12.68
N LEU A 75 7.18 -4.66 -11.70
CA LEU A 75 8.39 -3.98 -11.26
C LEU A 75 9.63 -4.65 -11.86
N GLU A 76 10.82 -4.28 -11.40
CA GLU A 76 12.07 -4.82 -11.96
C GLU A 76 12.21 -6.32 -11.75
N HIS A 77 11.85 -6.82 -10.56
CA HIS A 77 12.07 -8.22 -10.16
C HIS A 77 10.81 -8.99 -9.77
N VAL A 78 9.68 -8.31 -9.66
CA VAL A 78 8.42 -8.89 -9.19
C VAL A 78 7.21 -8.35 -9.94
N HIS A 79 6.13 -9.11 -9.91
CA HIS A 79 4.78 -8.69 -10.28
C HIS A 79 3.91 -8.57 -9.04
N HIS A 80 3.02 -7.59 -9.00
CA HIS A 80 1.99 -7.42 -7.98
C HIS A 80 0.61 -7.33 -8.63
N LEU A 81 -0.44 -7.63 -7.87
CA LEU A 81 -1.77 -7.13 -8.18
C LEU A 81 -1.87 -5.69 -7.70
N GLY A 82 -2.39 -4.81 -8.51
CA GLY A 82 -2.60 -3.39 -8.21
C GLY A 82 -3.95 -2.91 -8.67
N THR A 83 -4.57 -2.03 -7.88
CA THR A 83 -5.83 -1.37 -8.21
C THR A 83 -5.68 0.11 -7.97
N GLU A 84 -6.04 0.92 -8.96
CA GLU A 84 -6.12 2.37 -8.77
C GLU A 84 -7.41 2.72 -8.04
N VAL A 85 -7.28 3.50 -6.97
CA VAL A 85 -8.40 4.07 -6.22
C VAL A 85 -8.33 5.57 -6.36
N ALA A 86 -9.41 6.19 -6.85
CA ALA A 86 -9.50 7.62 -7.06
C ALA A 86 -10.72 8.20 -6.34
N GLY A 87 -10.59 9.41 -5.83
CA GLY A 87 -11.67 10.09 -5.13
C GLY A 87 -11.62 11.60 -5.22
N GLN A 88 -12.72 12.21 -4.83
CA GLN A 88 -12.89 13.64 -4.73
C GLN A 88 -13.20 14.02 -3.28
N LEU A 89 -12.34 14.83 -2.66
CA LEU A 89 -12.55 15.29 -1.28
C LEU A 89 -13.83 16.09 -1.13
N SER A 90 -14.47 15.93 0.01
CA SER A 90 -15.59 16.77 0.44
C SER A 90 -15.13 18.20 0.72
N SER A 91 -16.07 19.15 0.78
CA SER A 91 -15.76 20.54 1.11
C SER A 91 -16.16 20.85 2.55
N PRO A 92 -15.28 21.48 3.36
CA PRO A 92 -13.89 21.82 3.08
C PRO A 92 -13.00 20.57 3.01
N PRO A 93 -11.97 20.56 2.14
CA PRO A 93 -11.11 19.37 1.98
C PRO A 93 -10.21 19.18 3.20
N CYS A 94 -10.09 17.93 3.67
CA CYS A 94 -9.13 17.56 4.71
C CYS A 94 -7.69 17.66 4.20
N SER A 95 -6.73 17.77 5.12
CA SER A 95 -5.31 17.78 4.77
C SER A 95 -4.84 16.38 4.36
N ILE A 96 -3.74 16.31 3.59
CA ILE A 96 -3.13 15.02 3.26
C ILE A 96 -2.66 14.26 4.50
N LEU A 97 -2.28 14.94 5.58
CA LEU A 97 -1.85 14.30 6.83
C LEU A 97 -3.02 13.62 7.55
N GLU A 98 -4.24 14.16 7.47
CA GLU A 98 -5.43 13.49 7.98
C GLU A 98 -5.71 12.22 7.19
N LEU A 99 -5.57 12.24 5.87
CA LEU A 99 -5.68 11.06 5.01
C LEU A 99 -4.61 10.01 5.35
N VAL A 100 -3.35 10.42 5.49
CA VAL A 100 -2.26 9.51 5.89
C VAL A 100 -2.55 8.87 7.25
N ASN A 101 -3.06 9.64 8.21
CA ASN A 101 -3.39 9.11 9.54
C ASN A 101 -4.55 8.10 9.49
N ALA A 102 -5.54 8.31 8.64
CA ALA A 102 -6.65 7.37 8.45
C ALA A 102 -6.20 6.08 7.73
N LEU A 103 -5.33 6.23 6.73
CA LEU A 103 -4.93 5.13 5.85
C LEU A 103 -3.69 4.35 6.34
N HIS A 104 -3.09 4.70 7.47
CA HIS A 104 -1.90 4.02 7.94
C HIS A 104 -2.07 3.45 9.36
N PRO A 105 -1.66 2.18 9.58
CA PRO A 105 -1.11 1.22 8.61
C PRO A 105 -2.19 0.55 7.74
N THR A 106 -1.86 0.27 6.49
CA THR A 106 -2.72 -0.55 5.62
C THR A 106 -2.77 -2.00 6.10
N PRO A 107 -3.81 -2.78 5.74
CA PRO A 107 -3.87 -4.22 6.05
C PRO A 107 -2.63 -4.99 5.59
N ALA A 108 -2.03 -4.60 4.46
CA ALA A 108 -0.83 -5.24 3.91
C ALA A 108 0.41 -5.18 4.83
N VAL A 109 0.49 -4.19 5.73
CA VAL A 109 1.63 -4.02 6.66
C VAL A 109 1.23 -4.05 8.14
N GLY A 110 -0.04 -3.84 8.44
CA GLY A 110 -0.58 -3.79 9.81
C GLY A 110 -1.53 -4.94 10.13
N GLY A 111 -2.01 -5.67 9.11
CA GLY A 111 -3.02 -6.71 9.25
C GLY A 111 -4.44 -6.19 9.48
N ASP A 112 -5.40 -7.09 9.43
CA ASP A 112 -6.81 -6.83 9.69
C ASP A 112 -7.42 -7.98 10.53
N PRO A 113 -8.14 -7.73 11.64
CA PRO A 113 -8.41 -6.43 12.27
C PRO A 113 -7.14 -5.76 12.84
N GLN A 114 -6.99 -4.45 12.60
CA GLN A 114 -5.75 -3.72 12.84
C GLN A 114 -5.20 -3.84 14.29
N THR A 115 -6.03 -3.62 15.29
CA THR A 115 -5.60 -3.59 16.71
C THR A 115 -5.04 -4.94 17.17
N GLU A 116 -5.73 -6.03 16.84
CA GLU A 116 -5.33 -7.40 17.16
C GLU A 116 -4.06 -7.78 16.41
N ALA A 117 -4.02 -7.50 15.11
CA ALA A 117 -2.89 -7.81 14.25
C ALA A 117 -1.62 -7.07 14.70
N LEU A 118 -1.69 -5.76 14.98
CA LEU A 118 -0.55 -5.00 15.49
C LEU A 118 -0.05 -5.52 16.86
N THR A 119 -0.95 -6.00 17.71
CA THR A 119 -0.58 -6.63 18.99
C THR A 119 0.20 -7.93 18.76
N ILE A 120 -0.25 -8.75 17.80
CA ILE A 120 0.42 -10.00 17.41
C ILE A 120 1.79 -9.69 16.80
N ILE A 121 1.85 -8.79 15.82
CA ILE A 121 3.08 -8.35 15.16
C ILE A 121 4.11 -7.91 16.19
N LYS A 122 3.75 -7.03 17.12
CA LYS A 122 4.64 -6.53 18.17
C LYS A 122 5.20 -7.66 19.05
N ARG A 123 4.39 -8.69 19.31
CA ARG A 123 4.79 -9.84 20.12
C ARG A 123 5.68 -10.83 19.39
N VAL A 124 5.43 -11.03 18.09
CA VAL A 124 6.03 -12.13 17.31
C VAL A 124 7.27 -11.70 16.52
N GLU A 125 7.30 -10.50 15.95
CA GLU A 125 8.44 -10.07 15.13
C GLU A 125 9.75 -9.93 15.91
N GLY A 126 9.69 -9.53 17.17
CA GLY A 126 10.89 -9.38 18.02
C GLY A 126 11.85 -8.28 17.58
N ILE A 127 11.43 -7.41 16.64
CA ILE A 127 12.20 -6.25 16.15
C ILE A 127 11.46 -4.95 16.41
N ASP A 128 12.21 -3.86 16.55
CA ASP A 128 11.67 -2.52 16.49
C ASP A 128 11.63 -2.06 15.04
N ARG A 129 10.45 -1.90 14.48
CA ARG A 129 10.23 -1.45 13.09
C ARG A 129 10.73 -0.03 12.87
N ARG A 130 10.71 0.83 13.89
CA ARG A 130 11.06 2.26 13.79
C ARG A 130 10.28 2.93 12.66
N ARG A 131 11.00 3.31 11.57
CA ARG A 131 10.41 3.93 10.37
C ARG A 131 9.98 2.94 9.30
N TYR A 132 10.38 1.66 9.44
CA TYR A 132 9.95 0.61 8.52
C TYR A 132 8.44 0.46 8.52
N ALA A 133 7.87 0.33 7.34
CA ALA A 133 6.43 0.29 7.06
C ALA A 133 5.68 1.60 7.41
N GLY A 134 6.36 2.64 7.91
CA GLY A 134 5.77 3.95 8.15
C GLY A 134 5.51 4.74 6.86
N PRO A 135 4.62 5.74 6.91
CA PRO A 135 4.38 6.61 5.76
C PRO A 135 5.60 7.51 5.50
N VAL A 136 6.01 7.61 4.25
CA VAL A 136 7.09 8.48 3.79
C VAL A 136 6.63 9.27 2.58
N GLY A 137 6.86 10.59 2.59
CA GLY A 137 6.37 11.43 1.50
C GLY A 137 6.71 12.90 1.69
N TRP A 138 5.93 13.73 1.06
CA TRP A 138 6.06 15.19 1.09
C TRP A 138 4.69 15.87 1.14
N LEU A 139 4.69 17.08 1.68
CA LEU A 139 3.54 17.98 1.80
C LEU A 139 3.96 19.36 1.28
N ALA A 140 3.18 19.94 0.39
CA ALA A 140 3.33 21.31 -0.09
C ALA A 140 2.46 22.29 0.72
N ALA A 141 2.77 23.59 0.59
CA ALA A 141 2.09 24.63 1.35
C ALA A 141 0.60 24.81 0.97
N ASP A 142 0.21 24.41 -0.24
CA ASP A 142 -1.18 24.41 -0.73
C ASP A 142 -1.99 23.20 -0.25
N GLY A 143 -1.36 22.28 0.51
CA GLY A 143 -1.99 21.07 1.02
C GLY A 143 -1.87 19.86 0.09
N ASP A 144 -1.30 20.02 -1.08
CA ASP A 144 -0.96 18.91 -1.98
C ASP A 144 0.17 18.07 -1.39
N GLY A 145 0.23 16.81 -1.76
CA GLY A 145 1.28 15.92 -1.27
C GLY A 145 1.16 14.51 -1.82
N GLU A 146 2.16 13.71 -1.47
CA GLU A 146 2.22 12.33 -1.87
C GLU A 146 2.96 11.52 -0.81
N PHE A 147 2.37 10.41 -0.36
CA PHE A 147 2.95 9.51 0.63
C PHE A 147 2.91 8.08 0.13
N ALA A 148 4.00 7.36 0.39
CA ALA A 148 4.14 5.94 0.14
C ALA A 148 4.37 5.19 1.45
N VAL A 149 4.18 3.87 1.43
CA VAL A 149 4.55 2.98 2.54
C VAL A 149 6.04 2.68 2.48
N GLY A 150 6.77 2.91 3.56
CA GLY A 150 8.22 2.76 3.67
C GLY A 150 8.67 1.30 3.82
N ILE A 151 8.38 0.47 2.80
CA ILE A 151 8.80 -0.92 2.70
C ILE A 151 9.99 -1.08 1.75
N ARG A 152 10.65 -2.25 1.74
CA ARG A 152 11.85 -2.53 0.91
C ARG A 152 12.88 -1.41 1.04
N SER A 153 13.15 -1.02 2.28
CA SER A 153 13.89 0.18 2.63
C SER A 153 15.14 -0.13 3.43
N ALA A 154 16.02 0.85 3.52
CA ALA A 154 17.20 0.79 4.37
C ALA A 154 17.32 2.06 5.21
N GLU A 155 17.73 1.92 6.45
CA GLU A 155 18.14 3.01 7.31
C GLU A 155 19.67 3.09 7.29
N VAL A 156 20.23 4.20 6.79
CA VAL A 156 21.66 4.41 6.70
C VAL A 156 22.09 5.39 7.78
N LYS A 157 23.10 4.99 8.57
CA LYS A 157 23.70 5.83 9.61
C LYS A 157 25.22 5.67 9.59
N ALA A 158 25.92 6.75 9.23
CA ALA A 158 27.38 6.75 9.05
C ALA A 158 27.83 5.57 8.15
N ASN A 159 28.57 4.62 8.70
CA ASN A 159 29.15 3.48 7.98
C ASN A 159 28.29 2.20 8.10
N THR A 160 27.08 2.29 8.62
CA THR A 160 26.17 1.14 8.79
C THR A 160 24.89 1.33 8.04
N ALA A 161 24.33 0.24 7.50
CA ALA A 161 23.01 0.20 6.91
C ALA A 161 22.21 -0.93 7.56
N ARG A 162 20.96 -0.63 7.93
CA ARG A 162 19.97 -1.62 8.35
C ARG A 162 18.97 -1.77 7.21
N LEU A 163 18.89 -2.96 6.64
CA LEU A 163 17.93 -3.29 5.62
C LEU A 163 16.71 -3.93 6.27
N PHE A 164 15.54 -3.56 5.73
CA PHE A 164 14.26 -4.12 6.15
C PHE A 164 13.62 -4.86 4.97
N ALA A 165 13.21 -6.08 5.23
CA ALA A 165 12.42 -6.89 4.30
C ALA A 165 11.32 -7.59 5.11
N GLY A 166 10.16 -7.75 4.51
CA GLY A 166 9.01 -8.44 5.09
C GLY A 166 8.18 -9.09 4.01
N VAL A 167 7.39 -10.07 4.43
CA VAL A 167 6.46 -10.80 3.58
C VAL A 167 5.13 -10.94 4.34
N GLY A 168 4.01 -10.86 3.62
CA GLY A 168 2.70 -11.21 4.14
C GLY A 168 2.56 -12.73 4.29
N LEU A 169 1.86 -13.17 5.34
CA LEU A 169 1.61 -14.59 5.63
C LEU A 169 0.18 -14.97 5.30
#